data_3bcad28f637f5ee2f01b39116ced70e7
#
_entry.id   3bcad28f637f5ee2f01b39116ced70e7
#
_cell.length_a   1.000
_cell.length_b   1.000
_cell.length_c   1.000
_cell.angle_alpha   90.00
_cell.angle_beta   90.00
_cell.angle_gamma   90.00
#
_symmetry.space_group_name_H-M   'P 1'
#
loop_
_entity.id
_entity.type
_entity.pdbx_description
1 polymer ?
#
loop_
_entity_poly.entity_id
_entity_poly.type
_entity_poly.pdbx_seq_one_letter_code
_entity_poly.pdbx_strand_id
1 'polypeptide(L)'
;PELTPLFGQTLAVQVGEALERTGTDEVWEFGAGSGALALQLLDALGDRVQRYTIVDLSGSLRARPQAKLVAHAHKLRWVDALPEKFSGVVVGNEVLDAMPVQLLARHGGQQGGVWHERGVVVAEDGSFAWADRPTALRPPIDIEGPQDYLTEIHAQGEGFIRMLADRLTLGAAFLLDYGFGEDEYYHPQRHMGTVM
;
A
#
# COMPACT_ATOMS: atom_id res chain seq x y z
N PRO A 1 7.89 -0.23 12.36
CA PRO A 1 8.58 -1.41 12.91
C PRO A 1 9.97 -1.10 13.48
N GLU A 2 10.68 -0.07 13.02
CA GLU A 2 12.05 0.21 13.47
C GLU A 2 12.15 0.79 14.89
N LEU A 3 11.13 1.48 15.36
CA LEU A 3 11.12 2.14 16.67
C LEU A 3 10.97 1.16 17.84
N THR A 4 10.27 0.05 17.64
CA THR A 4 10.00 -0.93 18.69
C THR A 4 9.68 -2.30 18.10
N PRO A 5 10.09 -3.40 18.75
CA PRO A 5 9.71 -4.75 18.35
C PRO A 5 8.23 -5.08 18.60
N LEU A 6 7.53 -4.28 19.42
CA LEU A 6 6.13 -4.51 19.79
C LEU A 6 5.21 -4.60 18.56
N PHE A 7 5.46 -3.78 17.53
CA PHE A 7 4.66 -3.79 16.32
C PHE A 7 4.67 -5.16 15.63
N GLY A 8 5.85 -5.68 15.32
CA GLY A 8 5.98 -6.98 14.67
C GLY A 8 5.56 -8.13 15.58
N GLN A 9 5.82 -8.06 16.90
CA GLN A 9 5.35 -9.07 17.86
C GLN A 9 3.82 -9.12 17.93
N THR A 10 3.15 -7.97 17.95
CA THR A 10 1.68 -7.92 17.94
C THR A 10 1.11 -8.45 16.62
N LEU A 11 1.68 -8.04 15.49
CA LEU A 11 1.26 -8.53 14.18
C LEU A 11 1.52 -10.04 14.03
N ALA A 12 2.63 -10.56 14.60
CA ALA A 12 2.95 -11.98 14.56
C ALA A 12 1.86 -12.85 15.21
N VAL A 13 1.15 -12.36 16.21
CA VAL A 13 0.02 -13.09 16.82
C VAL A 13 -1.08 -13.32 15.78
N GLN A 14 -1.45 -12.28 15.04
CA GLN A 14 -2.50 -12.35 14.01
C GLN A 14 -2.05 -13.17 12.79
N VAL A 15 -0.81 -12.98 12.36
CA VAL A 15 -0.20 -13.76 11.26
C VAL A 15 -0.15 -15.24 11.64
N GLY A 16 0.27 -15.57 12.87
CA GLY A 16 0.32 -16.93 13.37
C GLY A 16 -1.05 -17.60 13.43
N GLU A 17 -2.08 -16.89 13.88
CA GLU A 17 -3.45 -17.38 13.86
C GLU A 17 -3.96 -17.62 12.43
N ALA A 18 -3.64 -16.72 11.49
CA ALA A 18 -4.02 -16.87 10.10
C ALA A 18 -3.35 -18.08 9.44
N LEU A 19 -2.04 -18.29 9.69
CA LEU A 19 -1.31 -19.47 9.21
C LEU A 19 -1.95 -20.76 9.71
N GLU A 20 -2.26 -20.82 11.00
CA GLU A 20 -2.90 -21.98 11.62
C GLU A 20 -4.29 -22.27 11.04
N ARG A 21 -5.15 -21.24 10.94
CA ARG A 21 -6.52 -21.38 10.40
C ARG A 21 -6.54 -21.79 8.93
N THR A 22 -5.56 -21.35 8.15
CA THR A 22 -5.47 -21.66 6.72
C THR A 22 -4.66 -22.93 6.44
N GLY A 23 -3.93 -23.45 7.43
CA GLY A 23 -3.03 -24.59 7.25
C GLY A 23 -1.87 -24.27 6.29
N THR A 24 -1.45 -22.99 6.22
CA THR A 24 -0.32 -22.53 5.42
C THR A 24 0.88 -22.20 6.30
N ASP A 25 2.08 -22.19 5.73
CA ASP A 25 3.35 -21.99 6.44
C ASP A 25 4.26 -20.96 5.75
N GLU A 26 3.73 -20.21 4.79
CA GLU A 26 4.48 -19.18 4.06
C GLU A 26 3.92 -17.78 4.36
N VAL A 27 4.85 -16.83 4.60
CA VAL A 27 4.55 -15.39 4.69
C VAL A 27 5.11 -14.70 3.46
N TRP A 28 4.32 -13.79 2.89
CA TRP A 28 4.67 -12.95 1.75
C TRP A 28 4.65 -11.49 2.16
N GLU A 29 5.81 -10.84 2.17
CA GLU A 29 5.92 -9.43 2.55
C GLU A 29 6.15 -8.54 1.35
N PHE A 30 5.34 -7.49 1.25
CA PHE A 30 5.55 -6.38 0.32
C PHE A 30 6.19 -5.20 1.06
N GLY A 31 7.11 -4.51 0.40
CA GLY A 31 7.70 -3.30 0.96
C GLY A 31 8.55 -3.55 2.21
N ALA A 32 9.35 -4.61 2.25
CA ALA A 32 10.14 -4.99 3.42
C ALA A 32 11.13 -3.92 3.93
N GLY A 33 11.44 -2.90 3.13
CA GLY A 33 12.29 -1.78 3.51
C GLY A 33 13.64 -2.22 4.09
N SER A 34 13.86 -1.95 5.37
CA SER A 34 15.09 -2.36 6.07
C SER A 34 15.09 -3.82 6.53
N GLY A 35 13.99 -4.55 6.37
CA GLY A 35 13.80 -5.92 6.87
C GLY A 35 13.50 -6.01 8.37
N ALA A 36 13.16 -4.89 9.02
CA ALA A 36 12.87 -4.89 10.46
C ALA A 36 11.61 -5.67 10.79
N LEU A 37 10.55 -5.52 10.00
CA LEU A 37 9.30 -6.26 10.19
C LEU A 37 9.51 -7.75 9.92
N ALA A 38 10.19 -8.10 8.82
CA ALA A 38 10.53 -9.48 8.50
C ALA A 38 11.28 -10.18 9.66
N LEU A 39 12.30 -9.50 10.24
CA LEU A 39 13.04 -10.03 11.39
C LEU A 39 12.12 -10.28 12.59
N GLN A 40 11.30 -9.29 12.96
CA GLN A 40 10.39 -9.40 14.10
C GLN A 40 9.36 -10.53 13.92
N LEU A 41 8.83 -10.69 12.72
CA LEU A 41 7.89 -11.76 12.40
C LEU A 41 8.57 -13.14 12.43
N LEU A 42 9.75 -13.27 11.82
CA LEU A 42 10.50 -14.53 11.80
C LEU A 42 10.91 -14.96 13.22
N ASP A 43 11.37 -14.03 14.05
CA ASP A 43 11.75 -14.30 15.44
C ASP A 43 10.53 -14.73 16.29
N ALA A 44 9.38 -14.05 16.11
CA ALA A 44 8.19 -14.34 16.90
C ALA A 44 7.43 -15.60 16.45
N LEU A 45 7.42 -15.88 15.14
CA LEU A 45 6.69 -17.02 14.57
C LEU A 45 7.51 -18.32 14.60
N GLY A 46 8.84 -18.23 14.57
CA GLY A 46 9.72 -19.41 14.64
C GLY A 46 9.37 -20.45 13.57
N ASP A 47 9.21 -21.70 13.99
CA ASP A 47 8.96 -22.83 13.09
C ASP A 47 7.56 -22.87 12.47
N ARG A 48 6.65 -21.99 12.86
CA ARG A 48 5.35 -21.83 12.21
C ARG A 48 5.47 -21.27 10.78
N VAL A 49 6.59 -20.61 10.47
CA VAL A 49 6.91 -20.13 9.13
C VAL A 49 8.04 -20.96 8.57
N GLN A 50 7.77 -21.71 7.50
CA GLN A 50 8.79 -22.49 6.77
C GLN A 50 9.40 -21.66 5.63
N ARG A 51 8.66 -20.71 5.09
CA ARG A 51 9.12 -19.82 4.02
C ARG A 51 8.65 -18.41 4.25
N TYR A 52 9.58 -17.47 4.09
CA TYR A 52 9.31 -16.02 4.12
C TYR A 52 9.74 -15.42 2.79
N THR A 53 8.76 -15.03 1.98
CA THR A 53 8.99 -14.50 0.64
C THR A 53 8.86 -12.99 0.67
N ILE A 54 9.93 -12.28 0.32
CA ILE A 54 9.93 -10.84 0.15
C ILE A 54 9.71 -10.52 -1.32
N VAL A 55 8.63 -9.78 -1.60
CA VAL A 55 8.29 -9.28 -2.94
C VAL A 55 8.89 -7.90 -3.10
N ASP A 56 9.96 -7.80 -3.88
CA ASP A 56 10.70 -6.55 -4.13
C ASP A 56 10.72 -6.23 -5.62
N LEU A 57 9.84 -5.33 -6.02
CA LEU A 57 9.69 -4.90 -7.42
C LEU A 57 10.85 -4.03 -7.91
N SER A 58 11.64 -3.44 -7.01
CA SER A 58 12.69 -2.50 -7.39
C SER A 58 14.08 -3.15 -7.53
N GLY A 59 14.31 -4.28 -6.88
CA GLY A 59 15.60 -5.00 -6.87
C GLY A 59 16.78 -4.23 -6.27
N SER A 60 16.67 -2.92 -6.13
CA SER A 60 17.79 -2.03 -5.75
C SER A 60 18.07 -1.95 -4.25
N LEU A 61 17.11 -2.33 -3.41
CA LEU A 61 17.21 -2.17 -1.95
C LEU A 61 17.50 -3.48 -1.20
N ARG A 62 17.69 -4.60 -1.90
CA ARG A 62 17.85 -5.95 -1.30
C ARG A 62 19.04 -6.09 -0.35
N ALA A 63 20.10 -5.33 -0.54
CA ALA A 63 21.33 -5.49 0.26
C ALA A 63 21.13 -5.19 1.77
N ARG A 64 20.31 -4.20 2.10
CA ARG A 64 20.07 -3.81 3.51
C ARG A 64 19.30 -4.85 4.31
N PRO A 65 18.14 -5.33 3.86
CA PRO A 65 17.38 -6.35 4.59
C PRO A 65 18.11 -7.70 4.61
N GLN A 66 18.85 -8.06 3.56
CA GLN A 66 19.64 -9.31 3.55
C GLN A 66 20.64 -9.38 4.71
N ALA A 67 21.36 -8.28 4.99
CA ALA A 67 22.32 -8.25 6.10
C ALA A 67 21.64 -8.44 7.47
N LYS A 68 20.44 -7.88 7.66
CA LYS A 68 19.67 -7.98 8.91
C LYS A 68 19.08 -9.38 9.11
N LEU A 69 18.74 -10.08 8.04
CA LEU A 69 18.02 -11.35 8.04
C LEU A 69 18.92 -12.60 7.91
N VAL A 70 20.23 -12.45 8.07
CA VAL A 70 21.21 -13.56 7.91
C VAL A 70 20.86 -14.79 8.75
N ALA A 71 20.40 -14.61 9.99
CA ALA A 71 20.04 -15.72 10.87
C ALA A 71 18.87 -16.57 10.31
N HIS A 72 18.00 -15.98 9.50
CA HIS A 72 16.86 -16.64 8.89
C HIS A 72 17.03 -16.91 7.38
N ALA A 73 18.25 -16.78 6.85
CA ALA A 73 18.52 -16.91 5.41
C ALA A 73 17.97 -18.21 4.79
N HIS A 74 17.91 -19.30 5.57
CA HIS A 74 17.42 -20.59 5.12
C HIS A 74 15.90 -20.61 4.85
N LYS A 75 15.14 -19.66 5.40
CA LYS A 75 13.67 -19.49 5.17
C LYS A 75 13.36 -18.44 4.13
N LEU A 76 14.34 -17.58 3.78
CA LEU A 76 14.10 -16.41 2.93
C LEU A 76 14.08 -16.75 1.45
N ARG A 77 13.13 -16.15 0.76
CA ARG A 77 13.05 -16.11 -0.71
C ARG A 77 12.79 -14.67 -1.17
N TRP A 78 13.43 -14.28 -2.26
CA TRP A 78 13.25 -12.98 -2.90
C TRP A 78 12.65 -13.18 -4.27
N VAL A 79 11.59 -12.44 -4.55
CA VAL A 79 10.93 -12.45 -5.86
C VAL A 79 10.70 -11.02 -6.33
N ASP A 80 10.74 -10.81 -7.63
CA ASP A 80 10.46 -9.55 -8.31
C ASP A 80 9.02 -9.50 -8.88
N ALA A 81 8.32 -10.61 -8.84
CA ALA A 81 6.92 -10.72 -9.23
C ALA A 81 6.20 -11.80 -8.43
N LEU A 82 4.90 -11.63 -8.23
CA LEU A 82 4.06 -12.69 -7.69
C LEU A 82 3.83 -13.80 -8.73
N PRO A 83 3.80 -15.07 -8.32
CA PRO A 83 3.35 -16.14 -9.18
C PRO A 83 1.86 -15.97 -9.55
N GLU A 84 1.40 -16.71 -10.55
CA GLU A 84 -0.02 -16.66 -10.96
C GLU A 84 -0.97 -17.09 -9.85
N LYS A 85 -0.55 -18.04 -9.04
CA LYS A 85 -1.27 -18.53 -7.85
C LYS A 85 -0.30 -18.79 -6.73
N PHE A 86 -0.69 -18.47 -5.51
CA PHE A 86 0.07 -18.75 -4.30
C PHE A 86 -0.85 -18.91 -3.09
N SER A 87 -0.30 -19.45 -2.01
CA SER A 87 -0.96 -19.54 -0.71
C SER A 87 -0.05 -19.00 0.38
N GLY A 88 -0.63 -18.65 1.53
CA GLY A 88 0.10 -18.12 2.67
C GLY A 88 -0.49 -16.81 3.19
N VAL A 89 0.21 -16.17 4.11
CA VAL A 89 -0.21 -14.91 4.70
C VAL A 89 0.57 -13.76 4.09
N VAL A 90 -0.14 -12.82 3.50
CA VAL A 90 0.42 -11.58 2.93
C VAL A 90 0.53 -10.53 4.02
N VAL A 91 1.65 -9.83 4.09
CA VAL A 91 1.89 -8.70 4.99
C VAL A 91 2.42 -7.51 4.18
N GLY A 92 1.86 -6.33 4.44
CA GLY A 92 2.35 -5.07 3.90
C GLY A 92 2.13 -3.95 4.90
N ASN A 93 3.21 -3.23 5.24
CA ASN A 93 3.13 -2.07 6.12
C ASN A 93 3.47 -0.81 5.32
N GLU A 94 2.55 0.15 5.28
CA GLU A 94 2.69 1.39 4.50
C GLU A 94 3.06 1.09 3.04
N VAL A 95 2.27 0.22 2.41
CA VAL A 95 2.49 -0.18 1.01
C VAL A 95 1.53 0.53 0.08
N LEU A 96 0.29 0.74 0.54
CA LEU A 96 -0.73 1.39 -0.29
C LEU A 96 -0.47 2.89 -0.40
N ASP A 97 -0.09 3.56 0.68
CA ASP A 97 0.24 4.98 0.69
C ASP A 97 1.49 5.33 -0.15
N ALA A 98 2.41 4.35 -0.31
CA ALA A 98 3.58 4.49 -1.18
C ALA A 98 3.26 4.36 -2.69
N MET A 99 2.04 3.94 -3.05
CA MET A 99 1.64 3.81 -4.45
C MET A 99 1.17 5.15 -5.01
N PRO A 100 1.47 5.46 -6.29
CA PRO A 100 1.03 6.71 -6.88
C PRO A 100 -0.49 6.82 -6.99
N VAL A 101 -1.00 7.98 -6.66
CA VAL A 101 -2.41 8.37 -6.80
C VAL A 101 -2.59 9.32 -7.97
N GLN A 102 -3.84 9.49 -8.42
CA GLN A 102 -4.22 10.52 -9.37
C GLN A 102 -4.97 11.62 -8.65
N LEU A 103 -4.51 12.86 -8.79
CA LEU A 103 -5.17 14.02 -8.21
C LEU A 103 -6.31 14.48 -9.12
N LEU A 104 -7.49 14.67 -8.54
CA LEU A 104 -8.65 15.23 -9.21
C LEU A 104 -9.02 16.57 -8.59
N ALA A 105 -9.00 17.61 -9.40
CA ALA A 105 -9.42 18.95 -9.02
C ALA A 105 -10.79 19.26 -9.63
N ARG A 106 -11.73 19.71 -8.81
CA ARG A 106 -13.01 20.27 -9.26
C ARG A 106 -12.98 21.76 -9.01
N HIS A 107 -13.13 22.53 -10.07
CA HIS A 107 -13.31 23.97 -9.94
C HIS A 107 -14.77 24.27 -9.66
N GLY A 108 -15.02 25.01 -8.59
CA GLY A 108 -16.35 25.31 -8.08
C GLY A 108 -17.26 26.04 -9.10
N GLY A 109 -18.54 25.86 -8.97
CA GLY A 109 -19.55 26.52 -9.79
C GLY A 109 -20.95 26.16 -9.33
N GLN A 110 -21.95 27.02 -9.66
CA GLN A 110 -23.33 26.87 -9.21
C GLN A 110 -24.05 25.61 -9.72
N GLN A 111 -23.45 24.83 -10.63
CA GLN A 111 -24.04 23.61 -11.22
C GLN A 111 -23.15 22.38 -11.11
N GLY A 112 -22.37 22.26 -10.01
CA GLY A 112 -21.45 21.15 -9.85
C GLY A 112 -20.27 21.26 -10.83
N GLY A 113 -19.10 21.67 -10.34
CA GLY A 113 -17.94 22.01 -11.15
C GLY A 113 -17.42 20.87 -12.03
N VAL A 114 -16.60 21.21 -13.01
CA VAL A 114 -15.97 20.24 -13.91
C VAL A 114 -14.71 19.66 -13.26
N TRP A 115 -14.59 18.34 -13.29
CA TRP A 115 -13.41 17.65 -12.81
C TRP A 115 -12.27 17.70 -13.83
N HIS A 116 -11.07 17.94 -13.32
CA HIS A 116 -9.81 17.93 -14.05
C HIS A 116 -8.84 16.98 -13.34
N GLU A 117 -7.97 16.37 -14.11
CA GLU A 117 -6.80 15.69 -13.53
C GLU A 117 -5.71 16.73 -13.30
N ARG A 118 -5.19 16.79 -12.08
CA ARG A 118 -4.14 17.72 -11.67
C ARG A 118 -2.78 17.04 -11.72
N GLY A 119 -1.84 17.67 -12.37
CA GLY A 119 -0.45 17.22 -12.47
C GLY A 119 0.53 18.36 -12.27
N VAL A 120 1.81 18.05 -12.40
CA VAL A 120 2.90 19.00 -12.30
C VAL A 120 3.48 19.27 -13.68
N VAL A 121 3.73 20.55 -14.01
CA VAL A 121 4.42 20.99 -15.20
C VAL A 121 5.67 21.79 -14.82
N VAL A 122 6.61 21.88 -15.75
CA VAL A 122 7.74 22.79 -15.64
C VAL A 122 7.34 24.13 -16.26
N ALA A 123 7.34 25.20 -15.46
CA ALA A 123 7.06 26.56 -15.91
C ALA A 123 8.23 27.13 -16.74
N GLU A 124 8.02 28.29 -17.39
CA GLU A 124 9.03 28.91 -18.25
C GLU A 124 10.32 29.29 -17.50
N ASP A 125 10.21 29.58 -16.20
CA ASP A 125 11.35 29.89 -15.32
C ASP A 125 12.07 28.64 -14.79
N GLY A 126 11.63 27.42 -15.17
CA GLY A 126 12.17 26.15 -14.71
C GLY A 126 11.61 25.66 -13.37
N SER A 127 10.71 26.40 -12.74
CA SER A 127 10.02 25.97 -11.51
C SER A 127 8.94 24.94 -11.79
N PHE A 128 8.53 24.17 -10.76
CA PHE A 128 7.38 23.29 -10.85
C PHE A 128 6.08 24.06 -10.53
N ALA A 129 5.04 23.83 -11.36
CA ALA A 129 3.73 24.41 -11.16
C ALA A 129 2.62 23.35 -11.33
N TRP A 130 1.52 23.54 -10.64
CA TRP A 130 0.33 22.73 -10.85
C TRP A 130 -0.35 23.10 -12.17
N ALA A 131 -0.82 22.07 -12.89
CA ALA A 131 -1.61 22.25 -14.11
C ALA A 131 -2.73 21.22 -14.16
N ASP A 132 -3.91 21.69 -14.59
CA ASP A 132 -5.11 20.90 -14.70
C ASP A 132 -5.41 20.58 -16.16
N ARG A 133 -5.79 19.33 -16.44
CA ARG A 133 -6.23 18.90 -17.78
C ARG A 133 -7.62 18.27 -17.71
N PRO A 134 -8.46 18.43 -18.75
CA PRO A 134 -9.76 17.77 -18.81
C PRO A 134 -9.61 16.26 -18.62
N THR A 135 -10.55 15.65 -17.85
CA THR A 135 -10.55 14.22 -17.58
C THR A 135 -11.95 13.64 -17.48
N ALA A 136 -12.08 12.36 -17.84
CA ALA A 136 -13.29 11.59 -17.59
C ALA A 136 -13.25 10.88 -16.21
N LEU A 137 -12.12 10.93 -15.51
CA LEU A 137 -11.99 10.35 -14.18
C LEU A 137 -12.93 11.05 -13.18
N ARG A 138 -13.43 10.27 -12.24
CA ARG A 138 -14.32 10.75 -11.17
C ARG A 138 -13.95 10.09 -9.86
N PRO A 139 -14.15 10.77 -8.72
CA PRO A 139 -14.12 10.10 -7.42
C PRO A 139 -15.22 9.03 -7.38
N PRO A 140 -15.09 8.01 -6.49
CA PRO A 140 -16.04 6.90 -6.41
C PRO A 140 -17.44 7.33 -5.91
N ILE A 141 -17.54 8.49 -5.28
CA ILE A 141 -18.79 9.07 -4.79
C ILE A 141 -19.01 10.46 -5.39
N ASP A 142 -20.28 10.91 -5.42
CA ASP A 142 -20.62 12.27 -5.76
C ASP A 142 -20.32 13.20 -4.59
N ILE A 143 -19.46 14.20 -4.82
CA ILE A 143 -19.09 15.18 -3.81
C ILE A 143 -19.94 16.42 -3.99
N GLU A 144 -20.78 16.71 -3.02
CA GLU A 144 -21.71 17.83 -3.05
C GLU A 144 -21.02 19.18 -2.76
N GLY A 145 -21.70 20.26 -3.17
CA GLY A 145 -21.33 21.63 -2.83
C GLY A 145 -20.65 22.39 -3.98
N PRO A 146 -20.70 23.73 -3.90
CA PRO A 146 -20.21 24.63 -4.96
C PRO A 146 -18.69 24.95 -4.85
N GLN A 147 -18.03 24.51 -3.79
CA GLN A 147 -16.63 24.83 -3.52
C GLN A 147 -15.68 24.14 -4.48
N ASP A 148 -14.49 24.72 -4.65
CA ASP A 148 -13.36 24.02 -5.21
C ASP A 148 -13.05 22.79 -4.35
N TYR A 149 -12.69 21.69 -5.01
CA TYR A 149 -12.43 20.45 -4.32
C TYR A 149 -11.24 19.73 -4.95
N LEU A 150 -10.28 19.32 -4.14
CA LEU A 150 -9.17 18.48 -4.53
C LEU A 150 -9.30 17.15 -3.79
N THR A 151 -9.12 16.05 -4.51
CA THR A 151 -9.12 14.71 -3.93
C THR A 151 -8.22 13.79 -4.74
N GLU A 152 -7.95 12.63 -4.17
CA GLU A 152 -7.16 11.57 -4.80
C GLU A 152 -8.06 10.40 -5.18
N ILE A 153 -7.71 9.73 -6.28
CA ILE A 153 -8.19 8.39 -6.60
C ILE A 153 -7.00 7.44 -6.67
N HIS A 154 -7.19 6.23 -6.15
CA HIS A 154 -6.10 5.28 -5.95
C HIS A 154 -6.27 4.02 -6.83
N ALA A 155 -6.34 4.22 -8.14
CA ALA A 155 -6.54 3.12 -9.10
C ALA A 155 -5.45 2.04 -9.02
N GLN A 156 -4.21 2.43 -8.66
CA GLN A 156 -3.12 1.47 -8.49
C GLN A 156 -3.31 0.59 -7.26
N GLY A 157 -3.71 1.15 -6.12
CA GLY A 157 -4.06 0.39 -4.92
C GLY A 157 -5.22 -0.56 -5.15
N GLU A 158 -6.29 -0.11 -5.83
CA GLU A 158 -7.39 -0.98 -6.23
C GLU A 158 -6.91 -2.14 -7.11
N GLY A 159 -6.07 -1.85 -8.11
CA GLY A 159 -5.49 -2.87 -8.98
C GLY A 159 -4.63 -3.88 -8.20
N PHE A 160 -3.88 -3.40 -7.20
CA PHE A 160 -3.09 -4.24 -6.31
C PHE A 160 -3.96 -5.20 -5.50
N ILE A 161 -5.04 -4.69 -4.88
CA ILE A 161 -5.97 -5.54 -4.11
C ILE A 161 -6.66 -6.57 -5.01
N ARG A 162 -7.11 -6.18 -6.21
CA ARG A 162 -7.70 -7.13 -7.19
C ARG A 162 -6.69 -8.20 -7.57
N MET A 163 -5.45 -7.83 -7.86
CA MET A 163 -4.37 -8.76 -8.19
C MET A 163 -4.09 -9.74 -7.05
N LEU A 164 -4.09 -9.28 -5.79
CA LEU A 164 -3.95 -10.18 -4.64
C LEU A 164 -5.13 -11.14 -4.52
N ALA A 165 -6.37 -10.65 -4.67
CA ALA A 165 -7.58 -11.47 -4.61
C ALA A 165 -7.62 -12.55 -5.70
N ASP A 166 -7.14 -12.22 -6.91
CA ASP A 166 -7.08 -13.18 -8.02
C ASP A 166 -6.01 -14.26 -7.83
N ARG A 167 -4.91 -13.96 -7.13
CA ARG A 167 -3.74 -14.84 -7.04
C ARG A 167 -3.64 -15.60 -5.73
N LEU A 168 -4.11 -15.04 -4.62
CA LEU A 168 -4.12 -15.70 -3.32
C LEU A 168 -5.21 -16.77 -3.27
N THR A 169 -4.82 -18.04 -3.34
CA THR A 169 -5.76 -19.17 -3.37
C THR A 169 -6.22 -19.62 -2.00
N LEU A 170 -5.37 -19.47 -1.00
CA LEU A 170 -5.63 -19.83 0.38
C LEU A 170 -4.73 -19.00 1.30
N GLY A 171 -5.30 -18.27 2.23
CA GLY A 171 -4.52 -17.43 3.14
C GLY A 171 -5.28 -16.20 3.62
N ALA A 172 -4.55 -15.21 4.07
CA ALA A 172 -5.05 -13.91 4.50
C ALA A 172 -4.09 -12.80 4.07
N ALA A 173 -4.57 -11.56 4.04
CA ALA A 173 -3.73 -10.39 3.79
C ALA A 173 -3.91 -9.36 4.91
N PHE A 174 -2.79 -8.94 5.50
CA PHE A 174 -2.71 -7.86 6.48
C PHE A 174 -1.98 -6.68 5.84
N LEU A 175 -2.74 -5.67 5.44
CA LEU A 175 -2.22 -4.42 4.91
C LEU A 175 -2.49 -3.34 5.96
N LEU A 176 -1.41 -2.84 6.56
CA LEU A 176 -1.47 -1.83 7.61
C LEU A 176 -1.06 -0.50 7.00
N ASP A 177 -2.00 0.43 7.01
CA ASP A 177 -1.79 1.71 6.39
C ASP A 177 -2.62 2.80 7.08
N TYR A 178 -2.28 4.06 6.80
CA TYR A 178 -3.08 5.19 7.23
C TYR A 178 -4.30 5.34 6.34
N GLY A 179 -5.38 5.88 6.89
CA GLY A 179 -6.57 6.09 6.09
C GLY A 179 -7.71 6.69 6.89
N PHE A 180 -8.76 7.01 6.15
CA PHE A 180 -10.01 7.54 6.67
C PHE A 180 -11.16 6.69 6.13
N GLY A 181 -12.25 6.61 6.88
CA GLY A 181 -13.49 6.08 6.33
C GLY A 181 -14.02 6.99 5.19
N GLU A 182 -14.83 6.44 4.30
CA GLU A 182 -15.33 7.15 3.12
C GLU A 182 -15.99 8.48 3.46
N ASP A 183 -16.88 8.51 4.47
CA ASP A 183 -17.58 9.73 4.91
C ASP A 183 -16.63 10.82 5.41
N GLU A 184 -15.53 10.41 6.06
CA GLU A 184 -14.52 11.32 6.57
C GLU A 184 -13.57 11.79 5.45
N TYR A 185 -13.17 10.87 4.57
CA TYR A 185 -12.27 11.17 3.47
C TYR A 185 -12.88 12.16 2.49
N TYR A 186 -14.14 11.97 2.10
CA TYR A 186 -14.86 12.83 1.16
C TYR A 186 -15.68 13.92 1.84
N HIS A 187 -15.43 14.19 3.11
CA HIS A 187 -16.15 15.25 3.82
C HIS A 187 -15.92 16.62 3.15
N PRO A 188 -16.97 17.48 2.99
CA PRO A 188 -16.84 18.78 2.32
C PRO A 188 -15.75 19.70 2.87
N GLN A 189 -15.39 19.57 4.15
CA GLN A 189 -14.30 20.34 4.77
C GLN A 189 -12.89 19.81 4.41
N ARG A 190 -12.76 18.64 3.80
CA ARG A 190 -11.49 18.09 3.28
C ARG A 190 -11.26 18.42 1.81
N HIS A 191 -11.58 19.63 1.42
CA HIS A 191 -11.56 20.07 0.03
C HIS A 191 -10.16 20.31 -0.56
N MET A 192 -9.09 20.10 0.23
CA MET A 192 -7.69 20.32 -0.17
C MET A 192 -6.93 19.01 -0.51
N GLY A 193 -7.59 17.85 -0.46
CA GLY A 193 -6.92 16.57 -0.62
C GLY A 193 -6.10 16.13 0.59
N THR A 194 -5.31 15.06 0.44
CA THR A 194 -4.49 14.47 1.51
C THR A 194 -3.00 14.35 1.13
N VAL A 195 -2.63 14.60 -0.12
CA VAL A 195 -1.22 14.63 -0.56
C VAL A 195 -0.54 15.87 0.01
N MET A 196 0.52 15.67 0.79
CA MET A 196 1.34 16.72 1.40
C MET A 196 2.76 16.71 0.85
#